data_1c8bdf9828e1869ad1656f32174d759b
#
_entry.id   1c8bdf9828e1869ad1656f32174d759b
#
_cell.length_a   1.000
_cell.length_b   1.000
_cell.length_c   1.000
_cell.angle_alpha   90.00
_cell.angle_beta   90.00
_cell.angle_gamma   90.00
#
_symmetry.space_group_name_H-M   'P 1'
#
loop_
_entity.id
_entity.type
_entity.pdbx_description
1 polymer ?
#
loop_
_entity_poly.entity_id
_entity_poly.type
_entity_poly.pdbx_seq_one_letter_code
_entity_poly.pdbx_strand_id
1 'polypeptide(L)'
;TNGQEIVDEPKINAGLVVIEDKVETTYNIGIEIRGSSSQMFPKKSYGFETKSSDFSDDLDVSIGGFPEEEDWILYGPYSDKSLIRNKLTFDLSNAIGFKASNTKFYNLFINGISMGLYILMEKIKRDSNRVDISKNNSGSVDAGYIIKIDKPTSEDGGCNTCYENSFSFRSNYDTNGYQSNDSEIYFIYDYPKPDNITEDQKEFISSTINEFETILSSDNFDDPIDGYDKVIDVDTFIDFFIMNEITKNPDGFR
;
A
#
# COMPACT_ATOMS: atom_id res chain seq x y z
N THR A 1 17.28 -11.57 -14.30
CA THR A 1 17.80 -11.92 -12.95
C THR A 1 19.18 -12.61 -13.00
N ASN A 2 19.80 -12.74 -14.19
CA ASN A 2 21.09 -13.44 -14.38
C ASN A 2 21.12 -14.87 -13.78
N GLY A 3 19.97 -15.54 -13.77
CA GLY A 3 19.82 -16.89 -13.21
C GLY A 3 19.61 -16.95 -11.70
N GLN A 4 19.60 -15.82 -11.02
CA GLN A 4 19.25 -15.77 -9.59
C GLN A 4 17.75 -16.00 -9.41
N GLU A 5 17.39 -16.70 -8.35
CA GLU A 5 16.01 -16.85 -7.91
C GLU A 5 15.55 -15.55 -7.24
N ILE A 6 14.34 -15.09 -7.57
CA ILE A 6 13.73 -13.96 -6.88
C ILE A 6 13.18 -14.47 -5.56
N VAL A 7 13.61 -13.87 -4.46
CA VAL A 7 13.21 -14.23 -3.09
C VAL A 7 12.33 -13.14 -2.48
N ASP A 8 11.81 -13.35 -1.28
CA ASP A 8 11.03 -12.34 -0.54
C ASP A 8 11.93 -11.16 -0.13
N GLU A 9 13.02 -11.44 0.55
CA GLU A 9 14.05 -10.47 0.93
C GLU A 9 15.43 -11.13 1.02
N PRO A 10 16.48 -10.39 0.72
CA PRO A 10 16.54 -9.03 0.18
C PRO A 10 16.24 -8.98 -1.32
N LYS A 11 15.90 -7.77 -1.83
CA LYS A 11 15.80 -7.53 -3.29
C LYS A 11 17.08 -7.96 -4.00
N ILE A 12 16.92 -8.62 -5.15
CA ILE A 12 18.03 -8.98 -6.02
C ILE A 12 18.16 -8.02 -7.19
N ASN A 13 19.38 -7.74 -7.64
CA ASN A 13 19.65 -6.94 -8.82
C ASN A 13 19.25 -7.66 -10.10
N ALA A 14 18.51 -6.99 -10.98
CA ALA A 14 18.07 -7.53 -12.26
C ALA A 14 18.00 -6.44 -13.35
N GLY A 15 17.93 -6.86 -14.59
CA GLY A 15 17.55 -6.00 -15.71
C GLY A 15 16.07 -6.17 -16.04
N LEU A 16 15.36 -5.07 -16.26
CA LEU A 16 14.00 -5.03 -16.75
C LEU A 16 14.00 -4.44 -18.17
N VAL A 17 13.35 -5.12 -19.10
CA VAL A 17 13.07 -4.60 -20.44
C VAL A 17 11.56 -4.42 -20.55
N VAL A 18 11.12 -3.21 -20.78
CA VAL A 18 9.71 -2.86 -21.06
C VAL A 18 9.56 -2.65 -22.55
N ILE A 19 8.60 -3.34 -23.15
CA ILE A 19 8.29 -3.23 -24.58
C ILE A 19 6.89 -2.65 -24.75
N GLU A 20 6.81 -1.42 -25.28
CA GLU A 20 5.57 -0.73 -25.58
C GLU A 20 5.60 -0.19 -26.99
N ASP A 21 4.55 -0.44 -27.77
CA ASP A 21 4.45 0.02 -29.16
C ASP A 21 5.69 -0.29 -30.02
N LYS A 22 6.33 -1.44 -29.75
CA LYS A 22 7.59 -1.91 -30.38
C LYS A 22 8.83 -1.11 -29.99
N VAL A 23 8.74 -0.25 -28.99
CA VAL A 23 9.89 0.44 -28.40
C VAL A 23 10.33 -0.35 -27.18
N GLU A 24 11.62 -0.64 -27.09
CA GLU A 24 12.24 -1.31 -25.94
C GLU A 24 12.93 -0.27 -25.06
N THR A 25 12.61 -0.28 -23.77
CA THR A 25 13.30 0.53 -22.78
C THR A 25 13.85 -0.39 -21.69
N THR A 26 15.12 -0.19 -21.33
CA THR A 26 15.82 -1.04 -20.35
C THR A 26 16.08 -0.25 -19.08
N TYR A 27 15.84 -0.91 -17.95
CA TYR A 27 16.06 -0.39 -16.59
C TYR A 27 16.87 -1.39 -15.76
N ASN A 28 17.69 -0.88 -14.87
CA ASN A 28 18.21 -1.66 -13.75
C ASN A 28 17.17 -1.65 -12.63
N ILE A 29 16.95 -2.78 -11.97
CA ILE A 29 15.97 -2.90 -10.90
C ILE A 29 16.50 -3.73 -9.73
N GLY A 30 16.04 -3.41 -8.53
CA GLY A 30 16.00 -4.34 -7.40
C GLY A 30 14.64 -5.00 -7.37
N ILE A 31 14.54 -6.32 -7.35
CA ILE A 31 13.26 -7.05 -7.40
C ILE A 31 13.17 -8.09 -6.30
N GLU A 32 11.98 -8.25 -5.73
CA GLU A 32 11.66 -9.24 -4.70
C GLU A 32 10.26 -9.84 -4.91
N ILE A 33 9.98 -10.97 -4.29
CA ILE A 33 8.62 -11.48 -4.14
C ILE A 33 7.94 -10.62 -3.07
N ARG A 34 6.70 -10.20 -3.33
CA ARG A 34 5.91 -9.44 -2.36
C ARG A 34 4.61 -10.13 -1.97
N GLY A 35 4.08 -9.69 -0.83
CA GLY A 35 2.82 -10.16 -0.25
C GLY A 35 3.07 -11.02 0.98
N SER A 36 2.02 -11.38 1.69
CA SER A 36 2.03 -12.29 2.83
C SER A 36 1.46 -13.65 2.38
N SER A 37 0.19 -13.92 2.61
CA SER A 37 -0.46 -15.18 2.22
C SER A 37 -0.45 -15.45 0.72
N SER A 38 -0.40 -14.42 -0.13
CA SER A 38 -0.29 -14.56 -1.59
C SER A 38 1.02 -15.20 -2.05
N GLN A 39 2.04 -15.23 -1.21
CA GLN A 39 3.29 -15.95 -1.49
C GLN A 39 3.12 -17.47 -1.54
N MET A 40 2.02 -18.03 -1.03
CA MET A 40 1.69 -19.46 -1.20
C MET A 40 1.27 -19.81 -2.63
N PHE A 41 0.88 -18.84 -3.45
CA PHE A 41 0.44 -19.11 -4.81
C PHE A 41 1.61 -19.39 -5.75
N PRO A 42 1.44 -20.32 -6.73
CA PRO A 42 2.46 -20.57 -7.75
C PRO A 42 2.81 -19.32 -8.56
N LYS A 43 1.82 -18.47 -8.85
CA LYS A 43 2.01 -17.17 -9.52
C LYS A 43 2.29 -16.12 -8.47
N LYS A 44 3.55 -15.72 -8.35
CA LYS A 44 4.00 -14.70 -7.39
C LYS A 44 3.65 -13.30 -7.86
N SER A 45 3.47 -12.38 -6.92
CA SER A 45 3.55 -10.94 -7.16
C SER A 45 4.94 -10.45 -6.81
N TYR A 46 5.38 -9.39 -7.47
CA TYR A 46 6.72 -8.83 -7.26
C TYR A 46 6.65 -7.36 -6.91
N GLY A 47 7.51 -6.92 -5.99
CA GLY A 47 7.88 -5.52 -5.80
C GLY A 47 9.19 -5.26 -6.51
N PHE A 48 9.34 -4.11 -7.15
CA PHE A 48 10.63 -3.72 -7.68
C PHE A 48 10.84 -2.21 -7.59
N GLU A 49 12.11 -1.85 -7.50
CA GLU A 49 12.60 -0.47 -7.51
C GLU A 49 13.50 -0.29 -8.72
N THR A 50 13.35 0.83 -9.43
CA THR A 50 14.28 1.20 -10.49
C THR A 50 15.54 1.79 -9.90
N LYS A 51 16.71 1.43 -10.46
CA LYS A 51 18.03 1.74 -9.92
C LYS A 51 18.89 2.48 -10.94
N SER A 52 19.86 3.22 -10.41
CA SER A 52 20.96 3.81 -11.18
C SER A 52 21.76 2.74 -11.93
N SER A 53 22.64 3.17 -12.85
CA SER A 53 23.41 2.25 -13.71
C SER A 53 24.35 1.33 -12.94
N ASP A 54 24.76 1.72 -11.76
CA ASP A 54 25.65 0.96 -10.86
C ASP A 54 24.90 0.30 -9.68
N PHE A 55 23.55 0.40 -9.66
CA PHE A 55 22.66 -0.11 -8.61
C PHE A 55 22.86 0.53 -7.22
N SER A 56 23.56 1.65 -7.11
CA SER A 56 23.83 2.30 -5.82
C SER A 56 22.64 3.07 -5.28
N ASP A 57 21.86 3.68 -6.18
CA ASP A 57 20.77 4.60 -5.83
C ASP A 57 19.48 4.21 -6.55
N ASP A 58 18.36 4.63 -5.98
CA ASP A 58 17.05 4.57 -6.63
C ASP A 58 16.97 5.63 -7.74
N LEU A 59 16.16 5.36 -8.75
CA LEU A 59 16.02 6.22 -9.92
C LEU A 59 14.55 6.35 -10.30
N ASP A 60 14.03 7.56 -10.21
CA ASP A 60 12.69 7.88 -10.70
C ASP A 60 12.60 7.71 -12.22
N VAL A 61 11.67 6.89 -12.68
CA VAL A 61 11.42 6.67 -14.11
C VAL A 61 9.93 6.54 -14.39
N SER A 62 9.52 6.93 -15.59
CA SER A 62 8.15 6.66 -16.06
C SER A 62 8.09 5.28 -16.73
N ILE A 63 7.20 4.42 -16.23
CA ILE A 63 6.91 3.11 -16.83
C ILE A 63 5.41 3.06 -17.16
N GLY A 64 5.07 2.58 -18.35
CA GLY A 64 3.68 2.43 -18.73
C GLY A 64 2.95 3.74 -19.03
N GLY A 65 3.66 4.87 -19.06
CA GLY A 65 3.09 6.21 -19.17
C GLY A 65 2.62 6.78 -17.84
N PHE A 66 2.95 6.13 -16.71
CA PHE A 66 2.69 6.65 -15.37
C PHE A 66 3.73 7.71 -14.98
N PRO A 67 3.42 8.58 -14.01
CA PRO A 67 4.38 9.53 -13.46
C PRO A 67 5.68 8.86 -13.01
N GLU A 68 6.78 9.62 -13.09
CA GLU A 68 8.10 9.15 -12.67
C GLU A 68 8.11 8.79 -11.19
N GLU A 69 8.69 7.65 -10.89
CA GLU A 69 8.87 7.12 -9.53
C GLU A 69 9.78 5.88 -9.55
N GLU A 70 10.37 5.51 -8.41
CA GLU A 70 11.24 4.33 -8.33
C GLU A 70 10.49 3.04 -7.97
N ASP A 71 9.39 3.12 -7.17
CA ASP A 71 8.69 1.98 -6.59
C ASP A 71 7.51 1.48 -7.42
N TRP A 72 7.55 0.21 -7.80
CA TRP A 72 6.55 -0.43 -8.66
C TRP A 72 6.13 -1.81 -8.17
N ILE A 73 4.95 -2.24 -8.59
CA ILE A 73 4.40 -3.57 -8.30
C ILE A 73 4.05 -4.28 -9.60
N LEU A 74 4.43 -5.55 -9.71
CA LEU A 74 3.91 -6.50 -10.67
C LEU A 74 2.95 -7.46 -9.95
N TYR A 75 1.68 -7.16 -10.00
CA TYR A 75 0.65 -8.00 -9.38
C TYR A 75 0.33 -9.21 -10.26
N GLY A 76 0.43 -10.41 -9.69
CA GLY A 76 0.09 -11.68 -10.33
C GLY A 76 -1.31 -12.14 -9.93
N PRO A 77 -2.36 -11.96 -10.75
CA PRO A 77 -3.75 -12.26 -10.40
C PRO A 77 -4.04 -13.76 -10.42
N TYR A 78 -3.49 -14.51 -9.46
CA TYR A 78 -3.60 -16.00 -9.43
C TYR A 78 -5.01 -16.49 -9.13
N SER A 79 -5.65 -15.95 -8.09
CA SER A 79 -6.98 -16.37 -7.64
C SER A 79 -8.11 -15.82 -8.49
N ASP A 80 -7.86 -14.75 -9.25
CA ASP A 80 -8.82 -14.14 -10.14
C ASP A 80 -8.82 -14.81 -11.53
N LYS A 81 -9.76 -15.70 -11.77
CA LYS A 81 -9.89 -16.38 -13.06
C LYS A 81 -10.19 -15.45 -14.24
N SER A 82 -10.73 -14.27 -13.98
CA SER A 82 -10.99 -13.25 -15.00
C SER A 82 -9.74 -12.42 -15.32
N LEU A 83 -8.77 -12.37 -14.41
CA LEU A 83 -7.52 -11.61 -14.44
C LEU A 83 -7.70 -10.07 -14.44
N ILE A 84 -8.93 -9.56 -14.31
CA ILE A 84 -9.23 -8.14 -14.48
C ILE A 84 -9.76 -7.44 -13.23
N ARG A 85 -10.08 -8.16 -12.14
CA ARG A 85 -10.79 -7.58 -10.99
C ARG A 85 -10.05 -6.42 -10.37
N ASN A 86 -8.76 -6.60 -10.05
CA ASN A 86 -7.96 -5.52 -9.49
C ASN A 86 -7.92 -4.31 -10.43
N LYS A 87 -7.56 -4.53 -11.71
CA LYS A 87 -7.51 -3.43 -12.66
C LYS A 87 -8.85 -2.71 -12.79
N LEU A 88 -9.94 -3.46 -12.92
CA LEU A 88 -11.28 -2.88 -13.03
C LEU A 88 -11.66 -2.06 -11.79
N THR A 89 -11.34 -2.56 -10.60
CA THR A 89 -11.60 -1.85 -9.33
C THR A 89 -10.82 -0.55 -9.27
N PHE A 90 -9.51 -0.56 -9.57
CA PHE A 90 -8.68 0.64 -9.56
C PHE A 90 -9.10 1.65 -10.63
N ASP A 91 -9.40 1.19 -11.85
CA ASP A 91 -9.88 2.07 -12.93
C ASP A 91 -11.24 2.70 -12.57
N LEU A 92 -12.15 1.93 -11.96
CA LEU A 92 -13.45 2.43 -11.54
C LEU A 92 -13.30 3.44 -10.40
N SER A 93 -12.46 3.17 -9.40
CA SER A 93 -12.16 4.10 -8.31
C SER A 93 -11.66 5.44 -8.85
N ASN A 94 -10.68 5.41 -9.76
CA ASN A 94 -10.17 6.62 -10.39
C ASN A 94 -11.24 7.34 -11.23
N ALA A 95 -12.11 6.61 -11.92
CA ALA A 95 -13.19 7.19 -12.75
C ALA A 95 -14.25 7.94 -11.94
N ILE A 96 -14.50 7.53 -10.69
CA ILE A 96 -15.42 8.23 -9.78
C ILE A 96 -14.75 9.33 -8.95
N GLY A 97 -13.42 9.53 -9.11
CA GLY A 97 -12.65 10.54 -8.38
C GLY A 97 -12.05 10.05 -7.06
N PHE A 98 -12.28 8.80 -6.69
CA PHE A 98 -11.64 8.18 -5.53
C PHE A 98 -10.26 7.66 -5.95
N LYS A 99 -9.21 8.38 -5.60
CA LYS A 99 -7.84 8.13 -6.06
C LYS A 99 -7.37 6.73 -5.67
N ALA A 100 -6.99 5.96 -6.68
CA ALA A 100 -6.36 4.65 -6.55
C ALA A 100 -5.11 4.57 -7.42
N SER A 101 -4.24 3.58 -7.18
CA SER A 101 -3.04 3.36 -7.97
C SER A 101 -3.37 3.18 -9.46
N ASN A 102 -2.60 3.80 -10.33
CA ASN A 102 -2.69 3.54 -11.75
C ASN A 102 -2.25 2.10 -12.06
N THR A 103 -2.90 1.49 -13.04
CA THR A 103 -2.68 0.07 -13.37
C THR A 103 -2.63 -0.16 -14.87
N LYS A 104 -1.72 -1.04 -15.33
CA LYS A 104 -1.57 -1.41 -16.75
C LYS A 104 -1.23 -2.89 -16.90
N PHE A 105 -1.85 -3.55 -17.89
CA PHE A 105 -1.56 -4.95 -18.18
C PHE A 105 -0.24 -5.12 -18.93
N TYR A 106 0.52 -6.14 -18.55
CA TYR A 106 1.72 -6.61 -19.23
C TYR A 106 1.78 -8.14 -19.27
N ASN A 107 2.39 -8.69 -20.29
CA ASN A 107 2.85 -10.07 -20.29
C ASN A 107 4.27 -10.11 -19.71
N LEU A 108 4.43 -10.78 -18.58
CA LEU A 108 5.71 -10.91 -17.90
C LEU A 108 6.50 -12.12 -18.42
N PHE A 109 7.77 -11.91 -18.68
CA PHE A 109 8.75 -12.96 -18.93
C PHE A 109 9.89 -12.83 -17.92
N ILE A 110 10.25 -13.93 -17.27
CA ILE A 110 11.41 -14.00 -16.37
C ILE A 110 12.42 -14.93 -17.00
N ASN A 111 13.62 -14.42 -17.33
CA ASN A 111 14.68 -15.17 -18.01
C ASN A 111 14.19 -15.93 -19.26
N GLY A 112 13.32 -15.28 -20.05
CA GLY A 112 12.75 -15.85 -21.28
C GLY A 112 11.56 -16.81 -21.08
N ILE A 113 11.20 -17.13 -19.84
CA ILE A 113 10.05 -17.98 -19.51
C ILE A 113 8.80 -17.09 -19.32
N SER A 114 7.72 -17.40 -20.05
CA SER A 114 6.47 -16.68 -19.91
C SER A 114 5.80 -16.97 -18.56
N MET A 115 5.53 -15.92 -17.79
CA MET A 115 4.78 -15.96 -16.55
C MET A 115 3.31 -15.58 -16.76
N GLY A 116 2.93 -15.23 -17.99
CA GLY A 116 1.58 -14.82 -18.38
C GLY A 116 1.25 -13.36 -18.02
N LEU A 117 -0.04 -13.07 -17.89
CA LEU A 117 -0.53 -11.70 -17.65
C LEU A 117 -0.25 -11.24 -16.22
N TYR A 118 0.30 -10.05 -16.11
CA TYR A 118 0.52 -9.30 -14.86
C TYR A 118 -0.08 -7.92 -14.97
N ILE A 119 -0.27 -7.29 -13.83
CA ILE A 119 -0.69 -5.89 -13.74
C ILE A 119 0.48 -5.11 -13.13
N LEU A 120 1.05 -4.18 -13.91
CA LEU A 120 1.93 -3.15 -13.37
C LEU A 120 1.06 -2.17 -12.58
N MET A 121 1.47 -1.86 -11.36
CA MET A 121 0.77 -0.98 -10.44
C MET A 121 1.76 -0.03 -9.77
N GLU A 122 1.30 1.17 -9.47
CA GLU A 122 2.00 2.08 -8.57
C GLU A 122 1.95 1.55 -7.13
N LYS A 123 3.08 1.55 -6.43
CA LYS A 123 3.12 1.29 -4.98
C LYS A 123 2.49 2.48 -4.25
N ILE A 124 1.64 2.22 -3.26
CA ILE A 124 1.11 3.27 -2.39
C ILE A 124 2.26 3.82 -1.57
N LYS A 125 2.51 5.11 -1.70
CA LYS A 125 3.48 5.85 -0.89
C LYS A 125 3.15 7.35 -0.93
N ARG A 126 3.72 8.10 -0.01
CA ARG A 126 3.64 9.56 -0.05
C ARG A 126 4.46 10.08 -1.23
N ASP A 127 3.78 10.64 -2.20
CA ASP A 127 4.35 11.37 -3.33
C ASP A 127 3.30 12.29 -3.96
N SER A 128 3.72 13.37 -4.64
CA SER A 128 2.83 14.33 -5.30
C SER A 128 1.97 13.71 -6.41
N ASN A 129 2.46 12.64 -7.03
CA ASN A 129 1.75 11.91 -8.07
C ASN A 129 0.98 10.69 -7.55
N ARG A 130 1.24 10.26 -6.31
CA ARG A 130 0.61 9.10 -5.68
C ARG A 130 -0.28 9.51 -4.53
N VAL A 131 0.17 9.48 -3.28
CA VAL A 131 -0.59 10.00 -2.14
C VAL A 131 -0.03 11.39 -1.81
N ASP A 132 -0.73 12.42 -2.32
CA ASP A 132 -0.31 13.82 -2.21
C ASP A 132 -0.70 14.40 -0.85
N ILE A 133 0.07 14.05 0.16
CA ILE A 133 -0.03 14.57 1.52
C ILE A 133 1.24 15.32 1.89
N SER A 134 1.15 16.20 2.89
CA SER A 134 2.27 17.04 3.35
C SER A 134 3.49 16.20 3.71
N LYS A 135 4.66 16.62 3.23
CA LYS A 135 5.92 15.96 3.57
C LYS A 135 6.22 16.16 5.05
N ASN A 136 6.71 15.10 5.69
CA ASN A 136 7.26 15.21 7.04
C ASN A 136 8.58 15.98 7.00
N ASN A 137 8.52 17.25 7.35
CA ASN A 137 9.69 18.10 7.48
C ASN A 137 9.99 18.29 8.96
N SER A 138 11.15 17.82 9.42
CA SER A 138 11.68 18.11 10.77
C SER A 138 10.85 17.58 11.96
N GLY A 139 10.05 16.52 11.77
CA GLY A 139 9.28 15.91 12.87
C GLY A 139 8.09 16.75 13.36
N SER A 140 7.60 17.71 12.57
CA SER A 140 6.37 18.44 12.89
C SER A 140 5.19 17.48 12.94
N VAL A 141 4.31 17.64 13.92
CA VAL A 141 3.04 16.92 14.00
C VAL A 141 2.06 17.35 12.92
N ASP A 142 2.19 18.58 12.40
CA ASP A 142 1.41 19.12 11.27
C ASP A 142 2.01 18.61 9.94
N ALA A 143 1.93 17.31 9.73
CA ALA A 143 2.42 16.59 8.54
C ALA A 143 1.36 15.62 8.04
N GLY A 144 1.56 15.08 6.83
CA GLY A 144 0.73 13.99 6.33
C GLY A 144 1.13 12.66 6.96
N TYR A 145 0.16 11.77 7.14
CA TYR A 145 0.38 10.42 7.65
C TYR A 145 -0.26 9.39 6.74
N ILE A 146 0.40 8.25 6.56
CA ILE A 146 -0.20 7.03 6.01
C ILE A 146 -0.07 5.97 7.09
N ILE A 147 -1.19 5.44 7.51
CA ILE A 147 -1.26 4.30 8.42
C ILE A 147 -2.06 3.18 7.75
N LYS A 148 -1.75 1.94 8.08
CA LYS A 148 -2.43 0.79 7.51
C LYS A 148 -2.91 -0.17 8.61
N ILE A 149 -4.06 -0.78 8.39
CA ILE A 149 -4.56 -1.91 9.16
C ILE A 149 -4.21 -3.16 8.35
N ASP A 150 -3.16 -3.86 8.73
CA ASP A 150 -2.66 -5.01 7.99
C ASP A 150 -1.82 -5.91 8.90
N LYS A 151 -1.46 -7.09 8.41
CA LYS A 151 -0.44 -7.93 9.05
C LYS A 151 0.93 -7.28 8.86
N PRO A 152 1.75 -7.24 9.92
CA PRO A 152 3.10 -6.71 9.79
C PRO A 152 3.93 -7.60 8.87
N THR A 153 4.86 -6.97 8.17
CA THR A 153 5.85 -7.62 7.30
C THR A 153 7.25 -7.20 7.73
N SER A 154 8.27 -7.83 7.17
CA SER A 154 9.66 -7.43 7.38
C SER A 154 9.92 -5.98 6.94
N GLU A 155 9.24 -5.48 5.90
CA GLU A 155 9.31 -4.08 5.46
C GLU A 155 8.83 -3.08 6.54
N ASP A 156 8.00 -3.51 7.47
CA ASP A 156 7.51 -2.68 8.57
C ASP A 156 8.50 -2.59 9.75
N GLY A 157 9.60 -3.34 9.69
CA GLY A 157 10.63 -3.39 10.73
C GLY A 157 10.37 -4.41 11.84
N GLY A 158 9.35 -5.26 11.69
CA GLY A 158 8.94 -6.23 12.69
C GLY A 158 8.99 -7.69 12.23
N CYS A 159 8.58 -8.60 13.09
CA CYS A 159 8.34 -9.99 12.71
C CYS A 159 6.98 -10.10 12.02
N ASN A 160 6.83 -11.07 11.09
CA ASN A 160 5.62 -11.26 10.29
C ASN A 160 4.35 -11.64 11.10
N THR A 161 4.43 -11.68 12.42
CA THR A 161 3.32 -12.12 13.29
C THR A 161 3.21 -11.33 14.58
N CYS A 162 4.07 -10.32 14.82
CA CYS A 162 4.05 -9.52 16.04
C CYS A 162 3.92 -8.03 15.71
N TYR A 163 3.19 -7.34 16.57
CA TYR A 163 3.09 -5.88 16.53
C TYR A 163 3.92 -5.30 17.67
N GLU A 164 4.74 -4.30 17.35
CA GLU A 164 5.60 -3.63 18.32
C GLU A 164 5.39 -2.12 18.26
N ASN A 165 5.52 -1.45 19.40
CA ASN A 165 5.34 0.00 19.50
C ASN A 165 6.34 0.81 18.67
N SER A 166 7.41 0.16 18.22
CA SER A 166 8.40 0.77 17.32
C SER A 166 7.80 1.14 15.96
N PHE A 167 6.91 0.29 15.41
CA PHE A 167 6.32 0.47 14.08
C PHE A 167 4.79 0.44 14.05
N SER A 168 4.10 0.25 15.17
CA SER A 168 2.63 0.19 15.25
C SER A 168 2.10 0.72 16.56
N PHE A 169 0.81 0.99 16.62
CA PHE A 169 0.07 1.23 17.85
C PHE A 169 -1.24 0.47 17.82
N ARG A 170 -1.76 0.20 19.00
CA ARG A 170 -3.00 -0.56 19.18
C ARG A 170 -4.17 0.39 19.32
N SER A 171 -5.32 0.04 18.72
CA SER A 171 -6.61 0.65 19.03
C SER A 171 -7.00 0.39 20.49
N ASN A 172 -7.71 1.34 21.10
CA ASN A 172 -8.35 1.16 22.39
C ASN A 172 -9.68 0.37 22.31
N TYR A 173 -10.12 0.05 21.10
CA TYR A 173 -11.35 -0.65 20.80
C TYR A 173 -11.08 -2.01 20.16
N ASP A 174 -12.00 -2.94 20.30
CA ASP A 174 -11.96 -4.22 19.59
C ASP A 174 -12.72 -4.16 18.25
N THR A 175 -12.74 -5.28 17.52
CA THR A 175 -13.46 -5.40 16.25
C THR A 175 -14.99 -5.25 16.36
N ASN A 176 -15.54 -5.22 17.58
CA ASN A 176 -16.95 -4.99 17.84
C ASN A 176 -17.24 -3.55 18.28
N GLY A 177 -16.24 -2.69 18.38
CA GLY A 177 -16.34 -1.31 18.81
C GLY A 177 -16.42 -1.14 20.34
N TYR A 178 -16.03 -2.13 21.12
CA TYR A 178 -15.98 -2.07 22.58
C TYR A 178 -14.54 -1.88 23.07
N GLN A 179 -14.37 -1.17 24.19
CA GLN A 179 -13.08 -1.08 24.87
C GLN A 179 -12.76 -2.42 25.53
N SER A 180 -12.13 -3.30 24.79
CA SER A 180 -11.77 -4.65 25.21
C SER A 180 -10.41 -5.09 24.67
N ASN A 181 -9.93 -6.23 25.18
CA ASN A 181 -8.68 -6.84 24.71
C ASN A 181 -8.92 -8.12 23.90
N ASP A 182 -10.17 -8.43 23.56
CA ASP A 182 -10.54 -9.74 23.03
C ASP A 182 -10.27 -9.89 21.52
N SER A 183 -10.28 -8.77 20.78
CA SER A 183 -10.01 -8.74 19.33
C SER A 183 -9.21 -7.49 19.00
N GLU A 184 -7.90 -7.64 18.98
CA GLU A 184 -6.98 -6.51 18.86
C GLU A 184 -6.91 -5.96 17.44
N ILE A 185 -7.02 -4.64 17.31
CA ILE A 185 -6.79 -3.88 16.06
C ILE A 185 -5.49 -3.11 16.22
N TYR A 186 -4.61 -3.23 15.23
CA TYR A 186 -3.35 -2.51 15.18
C TYR A 186 -3.26 -1.64 13.94
N PHE A 187 -2.65 -0.46 14.13
CA PHE A 187 -2.34 0.51 13.09
C PHE A 187 -0.82 0.55 12.89
N ILE A 188 -0.36 0.30 11.68
CA ILE A 188 1.06 0.29 11.32
C ILE A 188 1.41 1.62 10.68
N TYR A 189 2.54 2.23 11.09
CA TYR A 189 3.06 3.44 10.48
C TYR A 189 3.66 3.12 9.10
N ASP A 190 3.07 3.63 8.03
CA ASP A 190 3.61 3.49 6.69
C ASP A 190 4.32 4.76 6.21
N TYR A 191 3.79 5.93 6.59
CA TYR A 191 4.46 7.22 6.43
C TYR A 191 4.12 8.16 7.58
N PRO A 192 5.10 8.81 8.25
CA PRO A 192 6.54 8.54 8.12
C PRO A 192 6.89 7.08 8.47
N LYS A 193 7.97 6.56 7.90
CA LYS A 193 8.45 5.21 8.24
C LYS A 193 8.87 5.13 9.71
N PRO A 194 8.85 3.95 10.33
CA PRO A 194 9.17 3.75 11.75
C PRO A 194 10.50 4.38 12.19
N ASP A 195 11.51 4.37 11.33
CA ASP A 195 12.82 4.96 11.61
C ASP A 195 12.82 6.50 11.55
N ASN A 196 11.79 7.11 11.00
CA ASN A 196 11.69 8.55 10.76
C ASN A 196 10.56 9.24 11.51
N ILE A 197 9.63 8.49 12.10
CA ILE A 197 8.53 9.04 12.89
C ILE A 197 9.02 9.37 14.30
N THR A 198 8.71 10.58 14.79
CA THR A 198 9.06 11.00 16.17
C THR A 198 8.02 10.53 17.17
N GLU A 199 8.36 10.51 18.46
CA GLU A 199 7.41 10.16 19.52
C GLU A 199 6.23 11.14 19.58
N ASP A 200 6.45 12.44 19.37
CA ASP A 200 5.38 13.44 19.30
C ASP A 200 4.40 13.16 18.15
N GLN A 201 4.91 12.69 17.01
CA GLN A 201 4.08 12.30 15.87
C GLN A 201 3.31 11.00 16.12
N LYS A 202 3.92 10.02 16.78
CA LYS A 202 3.24 8.80 17.20
C LYS A 202 2.09 9.12 18.17
N GLU A 203 2.35 9.97 19.16
CA GLU A 203 1.32 10.43 20.10
C GLU A 203 0.19 11.18 19.39
N PHE A 204 0.54 12.08 18.49
CA PHE A 204 -0.45 12.85 17.71
C PHE A 204 -1.37 11.93 16.91
N ILE A 205 -0.83 11.05 16.07
CA ILE A 205 -1.65 10.21 15.20
C ILE A 205 -2.44 9.15 15.97
N SER A 206 -1.87 8.58 17.02
CA SER A 206 -2.59 7.62 17.87
C SER A 206 -3.73 8.28 18.64
N SER A 207 -3.52 9.50 19.16
CA SER A 207 -4.59 10.26 19.81
C SER A 207 -5.68 10.68 18.85
N THR A 208 -5.34 11.09 17.61
CA THR A 208 -6.31 11.43 16.56
C THR A 208 -7.20 10.23 16.19
N ILE A 209 -6.62 9.05 16.02
CA ILE A 209 -7.39 7.83 15.76
C ILE A 209 -8.27 7.46 16.96
N ASN A 210 -7.72 7.54 18.17
CA ASN A 210 -8.49 7.26 19.39
C ASN A 210 -9.65 8.25 19.60
N GLU A 211 -9.49 9.52 19.24
CA GLU A 211 -10.58 10.51 19.27
C GLU A 211 -11.70 10.11 18.29
N PHE A 212 -11.35 9.76 17.05
CA PHE A 212 -12.31 9.29 16.06
C PHE A 212 -13.07 8.03 16.55
N GLU A 213 -12.36 7.01 17.05
CA GLU A 213 -12.97 5.79 17.56
C GLU A 213 -13.86 6.06 18.80
N THR A 214 -13.46 7.01 19.64
CA THR A 214 -14.23 7.40 20.82
C THR A 214 -15.54 8.10 20.43
N ILE A 215 -15.50 9.00 19.44
CA ILE A 215 -16.69 9.65 18.92
C ILE A 215 -17.64 8.58 18.33
N LEU A 216 -17.13 7.69 17.49
CA LEU A 216 -17.95 6.65 16.85
C LEU A 216 -18.61 5.70 17.86
N SER A 217 -17.98 5.44 18.99
CA SER A 217 -18.50 4.55 20.03
C SER A 217 -19.46 5.24 21.01
N SER A 218 -19.60 6.55 20.92
CA SER A 218 -20.46 7.35 21.82
C SER A 218 -21.92 7.35 21.38
N ASP A 219 -22.84 7.62 22.31
CA ASP A 219 -24.27 7.82 22.00
C ASP A 219 -24.53 9.05 21.15
N ASN A 220 -23.57 9.99 21.08
CA ASN A 220 -23.63 11.25 20.33
C ASN A 220 -22.75 11.22 19.07
N PHE A 221 -22.52 10.05 18.50
CA PHE A 221 -21.60 9.90 17.35
C PHE A 221 -21.97 10.79 16.15
N ASP A 222 -23.24 11.12 15.97
CA ASP A 222 -23.81 11.94 14.88
C ASP A 222 -24.17 13.38 15.31
N ASP A 223 -23.59 13.87 16.41
CA ASP A 223 -23.82 15.24 16.88
C ASP A 223 -23.36 16.25 15.81
N PRO A 224 -24.18 17.26 15.45
CA PRO A 224 -23.85 18.20 14.40
C PRO A 224 -22.70 19.14 14.74
N ILE A 225 -22.25 19.20 15.99
CA ILE A 225 -21.15 20.06 16.47
C ILE A 225 -19.88 19.24 16.67
N ASP A 226 -19.97 18.07 17.35
CA ASP A 226 -18.83 17.27 17.81
C ASP A 226 -18.89 15.82 17.31
N GLY A 227 -19.71 15.50 16.30
CA GLY A 227 -19.84 14.16 15.73
C GLY A 227 -18.72 13.77 14.78
N TYR A 228 -18.79 12.52 14.27
CA TYR A 228 -17.75 11.91 13.43
C TYR A 228 -17.41 12.72 12.17
N ASP A 229 -18.36 13.47 11.63
CA ASP A 229 -18.18 14.29 10.43
C ASP A 229 -17.26 15.51 10.64
N LYS A 230 -16.79 15.74 11.87
CA LYS A 230 -15.80 16.78 12.20
C LYS A 230 -14.35 16.25 12.19
N VAL A 231 -14.18 14.94 12.27
CA VAL A 231 -12.86 14.29 12.39
C VAL A 231 -12.49 13.43 11.19
N ILE A 232 -13.43 13.17 10.28
CA ILE A 232 -13.18 12.42 9.03
C ILE A 232 -13.80 13.14 7.84
N ASP A 233 -13.26 12.85 6.65
CA ASP A 233 -13.91 13.16 5.39
C ASP A 233 -14.93 12.05 5.06
N VAL A 234 -16.20 12.32 5.34
CA VAL A 234 -17.29 11.35 5.20
C VAL A 234 -17.44 10.86 3.76
N ASP A 235 -17.25 11.75 2.77
CA ASP A 235 -17.42 11.38 1.36
C ASP A 235 -16.37 10.33 0.94
N THR A 236 -15.14 10.42 1.42
CA THR A 236 -14.11 9.41 1.14
C THR A 236 -14.43 8.07 1.79
N PHE A 237 -15.03 8.04 2.97
CA PHE A 237 -15.49 6.80 3.61
C PHE A 237 -16.68 6.17 2.86
N ILE A 238 -17.60 6.98 2.35
CA ILE A 238 -18.72 6.52 1.52
C ILE A 238 -18.18 5.90 0.22
N ASP A 239 -17.25 6.55 -0.46
CA ASP A 239 -16.63 6.04 -1.67
C ASP A 239 -15.90 4.71 -1.41
N PHE A 240 -15.14 4.62 -0.32
CA PHE A 240 -14.49 3.38 0.11
C PHE A 240 -15.51 2.26 0.34
N PHE A 241 -16.59 2.53 1.09
CA PHE A 241 -17.65 1.57 1.34
C PHE A 241 -18.30 1.09 0.04
N ILE A 242 -18.72 2.03 -0.83
CA ILE A 242 -19.36 1.71 -2.12
C ILE A 242 -18.44 0.85 -2.99
N MET A 243 -17.16 1.19 -3.09
CA MET A 243 -16.20 0.44 -3.89
C MET A 243 -16.00 -0.98 -3.37
N ASN A 244 -15.92 -1.19 -2.07
CA ASN A 244 -15.82 -2.52 -1.47
C ASN A 244 -17.10 -3.35 -1.70
N GLU A 245 -18.28 -2.75 -1.57
CA GLU A 245 -19.56 -3.41 -1.80
C GLU A 245 -19.75 -3.81 -3.28
N ILE A 246 -19.51 -2.90 -4.22
CA ILE A 246 -19.64 -3.17 -5.66
C ILE A 246 -18.67 -4.28 -6.11
N THR A 247 -17.44 -4.25 -5.62
CA THR A 247 -16.41 -5.22 -6.00
C THR A 247 -16.47 -6.50 -5.19
N LYS A 248 -17.31 -6.54 -4.14
CA LYS A 248 -17.42 -7.66 -3.18
C LYS A 248 -16.05 -8.04 -2.63
N ASN A 249 -15.29 -7.03 -2.18
CA ASN A 249 -13.99 -7.22 -1.60
C ASN A 249 -14.11 -7.74 -0.15
N PRO A 250 -13.78 -9.02 0.13
CA PRO A 250 -13.94 -9.57 1.47
C PRO A 250 -12.90 -9.05 2.46
N ASP A 251 -11.81 -8.46 1.99
CA ASP A 251 -10.72 -7.96 2.83
C ASP A 251 -10.87 -6.47 3.17
N GLY A 252 -11.82 -5.76 2.55
CA GLY A 252 -12.00 -4.32 2.72
C GLY A 252 -12.56 -3.89 4.07
N PHE A 253 -13.11 -4.83 4.86
CA PHE A 253 -13.77 -4.57 6.16
C PHE A 253 -13.22 -5.49 7.27
N ARG A 254 -11.97 -5.91 7.18
CA ARG A 254 -11.32 -6.75 8.18
C ARG A 254 -10.37 -5.94 9.05
#